data_19affdb0fe0e606db22791bb19c924a7
#
_entry.id   19affdb0fe0e606db22791bb19c924a7
#
_cell.length_a   1.000
_cell.length_b   1.000
_cell.length_c   1.000
_cell.angle_alpha   90.00
_cell.angle_beta   90.00
_cell.angle_gamma   90.00
#
_symmetry.space_group_name_H-M   'P 1'
#
loop_
_entity.id
_entity.type
_entity.pdbx_description
1 polymer ?
#
loop_
_entity_poly.entity_id
_entity_poly.type
_entity_poly.pdbx_seq_one_letter_code
_entity_poly.pdbx_strand_id
1 'polypeptide(L)'
;MTETHESASFFGKWRIRLIWFFNWLYFLRFPIFTALALIGLPYLGLVSSLKSLLASLFVTDRWGIFLVSAVAFTTCWAILTTWSLIRLYGTARFRLGAEAAETTEPKFRISFWQTLVAGLLAIPVTVAVAYETITESAHTPTTTAIIFALLGLAGSLVMFFSEVVLQLFVNSETRARQLYKNLFIVSWLPVSLIDWIARKDPVKNPRRSLRKFLKPILGEGFFNERENRFLAGHGMAAALFVVTFVVFILAGQFTQVEMPALFFVVLLLMLLCWGLSGLSFMLDRFRFPVMLFLLAITYLSNPNYFYDTETDKALEPLTPQAALASGGAGPKKVIVVATEGGGIQAAAWTAQVLSGIQHELPGFAKAVRVISSVSGGSVGSLFFVNSYDPQTGIPAPEALDLVTKMSAGNSLDGVARGLVYHDFFNTVLFGFWPFGHDRGIALEDSWGRNCQKVCEEYLRDKPSGTACPVDCQMKGTLAAWADDVTMGKRPATIFNGTVVENGDRLLIANTDVKEPIDRRGRV
;
A
#
# COMPACT_ATOMS: atom_id res chain seq x y z
N MET A 1 -52.57 7.87 -41.48
CA MET A 1 -51.95 6.72 -40.79
C MET A 1 -51.64 7.15 -39.39
N THR A 2 -52.52 6.79 -38.49
CA THR A 2 -52.45 7.07 -37.07
C THR A 2 -51.45 6.11 -36.44
N GLU A 3 -50.28 6.59 -36.00
CA GLU A 3 -49.35 5.81 -35.21
C GLU A 3 -50.00 5.51 -33.83
N THR A 4 -50.29 4.28 -33.63
CA THR A 4 -50.71 3.74 -32.33
C THR A 4 -49.52 3.79 -31.39
N HIS A 5 -49.48 4.77 -30.49
CA HIS A 5 -48.65 4.75 -29.29
C HIS A 5 -49.09 3.54 -28.46
N GLU A 6 -48.43 2.38 -28.67
CA GLU A 6 -48.55 1.24 -27.78
C GLU A 6 -48.12 1.67 -26.38
N SER A 7 -49.07 1.76 -25.48
CA SER A 7 -48.84 1.93 -24.07
C SER A 7 -48.09 0.69 -23.55
N ALA A 8 -46.78 0.80 -23.51
CA ALA A 8 -45.94 -0.25 -22.92
C ALA A 8 -46.49 -0.60 -21.53
N SER A 9 -46.84 -1.86 -21.30
CA SER A 9 -47.38 -2.32 -20.04
C SER A 9 -46.48 -1.90 -18.88
N PHE A 10 -47.04 -1.70 -17.67
CA PHE A 10 -46.26 -1.37 -16.46
C PHE A 10 -45.03 -2.27 -16.31
N PHE A 11 -45.15 -3.54 -16.54
CA PHE A 11 -44.05 -4.52 -16.53
C PHE A 11 -43.00 -4.25 -17.62
N GLY A 12 -43.39 -3.79 -18.80
CA GLY A 12 -42.47 -3.43 -19.88
C GLY A 12 -41.62 -2.23 -19.49
N LYS A 13 -42.24 -1.19 -18.93
CA LYS A 13 -41.52 0.00 -18.45
C LYS A 13 -40.57 -0.33 -17.30
N TRP A 14 -40.97 -1.19 -16.38
CA TRP A 14 -40.14 -1.63 -15.25
C TRP A 14 -38.95 -2.48 -15.71
N ARG A 15 -39.15 -3.42 -16.64
CA ARG A 15 -38.08 -4.20 -17.25
C ARG A 15 -37.01 -3.33 -17.94
N ILE A 16 -37.43 -2.31 -18.69
CA ILE A 16 -36.53 -1.37 -19.35
C ILE A 16 -35.72 -0.59 -18.29
N ARG A 17 -36.35 -0.09 -17.23
CA ARG A 17 -35.66 0.61 -16.14
C ARG A 17 -34.64 -0.29 -15.43
N LEU A 18 -34.97 -1.55 -15.22
CA LEU A 18 -34.07 -2.54 -14.61
C LEU A 18 -32.84 -2.80 -15.50
N ILE A 19 -33.05 -3.02 -16.79
CA ILE A 19 -31.96 -3.21 -17.76
C ILE A 19 -31.06 -1.97 -17.78
N TRP A 20 -31.64 -0.78 -17.79
CA TRP A 20 -30.91 0.48 -17.70
C TRP A 20 -30.07 0.58 -16.41
N PHE A 21 -30.66 0.25 -15.27
CA PHE A 21 -29.99 0.25 -13.98
C PHE A 21 -28.78 -0.71 -13.96
N PHE A 22 -28.94 -1.95 -14.42
CA PHE A 22 -27.84 -2.91 -14.46
C PHE A 22 -26.74 -2.51 -15.46
N ASN A 23 -27.10 -1.93 -16.59
CA ASN A 23 -26.12 -1.40 -17.52
C ASN A 23 -25.29 -0.28 -16.90
N TRP A 24 -25.92 0.65 -16.19
CA TRP A 24 -25.20 1.72 -15.49
C TRP A 24 -24.34 1.17 -14.35
N LEU A 25 -24.80 0.22 -13.59
CA LEU A 25 -23.98 -0.48 -12.58
C LEU A 25 -22.74 -1.10 -13.21
N TYR A 26 -22.89 -1.75 -14.35
CA TYR A 26 -21.78 -2.35 -15.07
C TYR A 26 -20.77 -1.30 -15.54
N PHE A 27 -21.19 -0.21 -16.12
CA PHE A 27 -20.28 0.83 -16.61
C PHE A 27 -19.62 1.62 -15.48
N LEU A 28 -20.29 1.77 -14.36
CA LEU A 28 -19.78 2.48 -13.18
C LEU A 28 -19.11 1.55 -12.15
N ARG A 29 -18.87 0.30 -12.48
CA ARG A 29 -18.36 -0.72 -11.54
C ARG A 29 -17.08 -0.29 -10.81
N PHE A 30 -16.14 0.35 -11.51
CA PHE A 30 -14.87 0.78 -10.88
C PHE A 30 -15.03 1.98 -9.95
N PRO A 31 -15.70 3.09 -10.33
CA PRO A 31 -16.04 4.15 -9.38
C PRO A 31 -16.84 3.65 -8.17
N ILE A 32 -17.80 2.74 -8.38
CA ILE A 32 -18.59 2.14 -7.30
C ILE A 32 -17.69 1.30 -6.39
N PHE A 33 -16.85 0.44 -6.96
CA PHE A 33 -15.89 -0.36 -6.19
C PHE A 33 -14.96 0.53 -5.36
N THR A 34 -14.42 1.60 -5.95
CA THR A 34 -13.54 2.54 -5.24
C THR A 34 -14.27 3.25 -4.09
N ALA A 35 -15.53 3.67 -4.32
CA ALA A 35 -16.36 4.28 -3.29
C ALA A 35 -16.64 3.30 -2.14
N LEU A 36 -17.01 2.06 -2.47
CA LEU A 36 -17.24 1.00 -1.48
C LEU A 36 -15.96 0.65 -0.72
N ALA A 37 -14.79 0.65 -1.39
CA ALA A 37 -13.50 0.41 -0.75
C ALA A 37 -13.17 1.53 0.24
N LEU A 38 -13.34 2.80 -0.12
CA LEU A 38 -13.10 3.93 0.80
C LEU A 38 -13.99 3.86 2.05
N ILE A 39 -15.26 3.48 1.88
CA ILE A 39 -16.17 3.33 3.01
C ILE A 39 -15.85 2.05 3.80
N GLY A 40 -15.56 0.95 3.10
CA GLY A 40 -15.41 -0.37 3.68
C GLY A 40 -14.08 -0.60 4.41
N LEU A 41 -12.98 0.00 3.95
CA LEU A 41 -11.66 -0.17 4.57
C LEU A 41 -11.68 0.03 6.10
N PRO A 42 -12.26 1.11 6.67
CA PRO A 42 -12.33 1.28 8.11
C PRO A 42 -13.15 0.20 8.81
N TYR A 43 -14.20 -0.29 8.16
CA TYR A 43 -15.08 -1.32 8.75
C TYR A 43 -14.42 -2.71 8.79
N LEU A 44 -13.47 -3.00 7.91
CA LEU A 44 -12.68 -4.22 7.99
C LEU A 44 -11.87 -4.28 9.29
N GLY A 45 -11.41 -3.14 9.80
CA GLY A 45 -10.76 -3.02 11.11
C GLY A 45 -11.68 -3.32 12.30
N LEU A 46 -13.01 -3.32 12.13
CA LEU A 46 -13.96 -3.69 13.17
C LEU A 46 -14.18 -5.21 13.29
N VAL A 47 -13.75 -5.98 12.28
CA VAL A 47 -13.83 -7.45 12.32
C VAL A 47 -12.80 -7.97 13.31
N SER A 48 -13.26 -8.67 14.34
CA SER A 48 -12.43 -9.09 15.50
C SER A 48 -11.14 -9.82 15.12
N SER A 49 -11.17 -10.68 14.11
CA SER A 49 -10.02 -11.44 13.62
C SER A 49 -9.02 -10.59 12.81
N LEU A 50 -9.46 -9.45 12.25
CA LEU A 50 -8.61 -8.55 11.45
C LEU A 50 -8.27 -7.26 12.19
N LYS A 51 -8.91 -7.00 13.33
CA LYS A 51 -8.78 -5.73 14.06
C LYS A 51 -7.32 -5.41 14.40
N SER A 52 -6.60 -6.34 14.99
CA SER A 52 -5.20 -6.12 15.38
C SER A 52 -4.27 -5.93 14.20
N LEU A 53 -4.55 -6.60 13.06
CA LEU A 53 -3.76 -6.48 11.85
C LEU A 53 -4.03 -5.16 11.13
N LEU A 54 -5.30 -4.80 10.96
CA LEU A 54 -5.70 -3.64 10.16
C LEU A 54 -5.62 -2.33 10.97
N ALA A 55 -5.86 -2.36 12.28
CA ALA A 55 -5.73 -1.18 13.13
C ALA A 55 -4.33 -0.56 13.01
N SER A 56 -3.28 -1.38 12.95
CA SER A 56 -1.92 -0.90 12.80
C SER A 56 -1.66 -0.14 11.49
N LEU A 57 -2.42 -0.40 10.42
CA LEU A 57 -2.33 0.35 9.16
C LEU A 57 -2.94 1.75 9.27
N PHE A 58 -3.81 1.98 10.24
CA PHE A 58 -4.43 3.28 10.49
C PHE A 58 -3.67 4.13 11.50
N VAL A 59 -2.75 3.54 12.26
CA VAL A 59 -1.90 4.28 13.22
C VAL A 59 -0.76 4.95 12.46
N THR A 60 -0.63 6.26 12.61
CA THR A 60 0.41 7.04 11.94
C THR A 60 0.77 8.28 12.76
N ASP A 61 1.68 9.09 12.26
CA ASP A 61 1.97 10.39 12.83
C ASP A 61 1.01 11.49 12.29
N ARG A 62 1.18 12.71 12.77
CA ARG A 62 0.38 13.87 12.32
C ARG A 62 0.46 14.11 10.81
N TRP A 63 1.64 13.93 10.21
CA TRP A 63 1.82 14.11 8.77
C TRP A 63 1.17 12.99 7.97
N GLY A 64 1.19 11.77 8.50
CA GLY A 64 0.46 10.65 7.93
C GLY A 64 -1.06 10.88 7.92
N ILE A 65 -1.65 11.44 8.99
CA ILE A 65 -3.06 11.84 9.00
C ILE A 65 -3.35 12.82 7.86
N PHE A 66 -2.50 13.84 7.70
CA PHE A 66 -2.61 14.80 6.60
C PHE A 66 -2.57 14.12 5.22
N LEU A 67 -1.56 13.29 4.98
CA LEU A 67 -1.34 12.63 3.70
C LEU A 67 -2.49 11.69 3.34
N VAL A 68 -2.90 10.82 4.27
CA VAL A 68 -4.00 9.87 4.04
C VAL A 68 -5.31 10.61 3.80
N SER A 69 -5.62 11.63 4.60
CA SER A 69 -6.82 12.44 4.41
C SER A 69 -6.81 13.15 3.06
N ALA A 70 -5.68 13.77 2.67
CA ALA A 70 -5.54 14.45 1.39
C ALA A 70 -5.78 13.50 0.21
N VAL A 71 -5.18 12.29 0.25
CA VAL A 71 -5.35 11.30 -0.82
C VAL A 71 -6.75 10.71 -0.82
N ALA A 72 -7.37 10.46 0.33
CA ALA A 72 -8.74 9.99 0.41
C ALA A 72 -9.72 11.00 -0.21
N PHE A 73 -9.59 12.28 0.10
CA PHE A 73 -10.40 13.33 -0.52
C PHE A 73 -10.11 13.49 -2.02
N THR A 74 -8.84 13.37 -2.46
CA THR A 74 -8.53 13.41 -3.90
C THR A 74 -9.05 12.19 -4.65
N THR A 75 -9.15 11.02 -4.00
CA THR A 75 -9.77 9.83 -4.59
C THR A 75 -11.26 10.05 -4.89
N CYS A 76 -11.95 10.87 -4.10
CA CYS A 76 -13.33 11.28 -4.41
C CYS A 76 -13.43 12.02 -5.75
N TRP A 77 -12.38 12.74 -6.14
CA TRP A 77 -12.28 13.38 -7.46
C TRP A 77 -12.16 12.37 -8.58
N ALA A 78 -11.38 11.32 -8.39
CA ALA A 78 -11.27 10.24 -9.36
C ALA A 78 -12.64 9.58 -9.58
N ILE A 79 -13.38 9.34 -8.50
CA ILE A 79 -14.74 8.79 -8.56
C ILE A 79 -15.67 9.73 -9.34
N LEU A 80 -15.70 11.02 -8.98
CA LEU A 80 -16.57 12.02 -9.63
C LEU A 80 -16.25 12.24 -11.10
N THR A 81 -14.96 12.40 -11.40
CA THR A 81 -14.48 12.63 -12.76
C THR A 81 -14.86 11.47 -13.65
N THR A 82 -14.60 10.25 -13.19
CA THR A 82 -14.90 9.02 -13.91
C THR A 82 -16.41 8.82 -14.08
N TRP A 83 -17.18 9.02 -13.01
CA TRP A 83 -18.63 8.99 -13.05
C TRP A 83 -19.19 9.97 -14.08
N SER A 84 -18.72 11.22 -14.03
CA SER A 84 -19.19 12.29 -14.94
C SER A 84 -18.85 11.99 -16.39
N LEU A 85 -17.65 11.49 -16.68
CA LEU A 85 -17.25 11.11 -18.04
C LEU A 85 -18.07 9.95 -18.58
N ILE A 86 -18.25 8.89 -17.79
CA ILE A 86 -19.06 7.74 -18.20
C ILE A 86 -20.52 8.16 -18.41
N ARG A 87 -21.08 9.00 -17.55
CA ARG A 87 -22.46 9.48 -17.68
C ARG A 87 -22.67 10.34 -18.94
N LEU A 88 -21.72 11.22 -19.24
CA LEU A 88 -21.83 12.14 -20.37
C LEU A 88 -21.65 11.46 -21.72
N TYR A 89 -20.66 10.57 -21.80
CA TYR A 89 -20.23 10.01 -23.06
C TYR A 89 -20.56 8.52 -23.24
N GLY A 90 -20.97 7.84 -22.17
CA GLY A 90 -21.29 6.41 -22.20
C GLY A 90 -22.51 6.10 -23.06
N THR A 91 -23.51 6.97 -23.09
CA THR A 91 -24.69 6.80 -23.97
C THR A 91 -24.31 6.76 -25.45
N ALA A 92 -23.49 7.69 -25.89
CA ALA A 92 -22.98 7.71 -27.27
C ALA A 92 -22.03 6.54 -27.54
N ARG A 93 -21.13 6.25 -26.58
CA ARG A 93 -20.12 5.18 -26.70
C ARG A 93 -20.74 3.80 -26.81
N PHE A 94 -21.71 3.52 -25.96
CA PHE A 94 -22.31 2.19 -25.81
C PHE A 94 -23.64 2.05 -26.54
N ARG A 95 -24.07 3.07 -27.30
CA ARG A 95 -25.33 3.09 -28.09
C ARG A 95 -26.56 2.73 -27.25
N LEU A 96 -26.63 3.27 -26.04
CA LEU A 96 -27.70 3.01 -25.07
C LEU A 96 -28.95 3.88 -25.36
N GLY A 97 -29.46 3.92 -26.58
CA GLY A 97 -30.71 4.59 -26.92
C GLY A 97 -30.62 5.39 -28.21
N ALA A 98 -31.62 5.24 -29.07
CA ALA A 98 -31.66 5.89 -30.37
C ALA A 98 -31.98 7.41 -30.31
N GLU A 99 -32.47 7.93 -29.19
CA GLU A 99 -32.98 9.31 -29.06
C GLU A 99 -31.95 10.34 -28.56
N ALA A 100 -30.72 9.94 -28.23
CA ALA A 100 -29.73 10.86 -27.66
C ALA A 100 -28.95 11.68 -28.73
N ALA A 101 -29.34 11.64 -30.00
CA ALA A 101 -28.52 12.16 -31.09
C ALA A 101 -28.66 13.66 -31.36
N GLU A 102 -29.51 14.40 -30.70
CA GLU A 102 -29.86 15.76 -31.16
C GLU A 102 -29.67 16.92 -30.16
N THR A 103 -28.93 16.80 -29.15
CA THR A 103 -28.75 17.95 -28.25
C THR A 103 -27.29 18.35 -28.07
N THR A 104 -27.08 19.67 -28.14
CA THR A 104 -25.88 20.43 -27.73
C THR A 104 -24.86 19.63 -26.94
N GLU A 105 -23.60 19.66 -27.38
CA GLU A 105 -22.47 18.98 -26.72
C GLU A 105 -22.58 19.12 -25.19
N PRO A 106 -22.66 18.00 -24.47
CA PRO A 106 -22.77 18.05 -23.03
C PRO A 106 -21.50 18.70 -22.47
N LYS A 107 -21.66 19.79 -21.76
CA LYS A 107 -20.54 20.49 -21.13
C LYS A 107 -20.06 19.69 -19.94
N PHE A 108 -18.87 19.13 -19.99
CA PHE A 108 -18.23 18.54 -18.83
C PHE A 108 -18.01 19.64 -17.77
N ARG A 109 -18.70 19.51 -16.65
CA ARG A 109 -18.57 20.43 -15.54
C ARG A 109 -18.87 19.69 -14.24
N ILE A 110 -17.89 19.64 -13.34
CA ILE A 110 -18.06 19.18 -11.97
C ILE A 110 -18.32 20.45 -11.14
N SER A 111 -19.41 20.47 -10.39
CA SER A 111 -19.72 21.58 -9.51
C SER A 111 -19.00 21.41 -8.16
N PHE A 112 -18.73 22.54 -7.49
CA PHE A 112 -18.20 22.54 -6.13
C PHE A 112 -19.04 21.68 -5.18
N TRP A 113 -20.38 21.76 -5.28
CA TRP A 113 -21.28 20.96 -4.45
C TRP A 113 -21.18 19.45 -4.70
N GLN A 114 -21.01 19.03 -5.94
CA GLN A 114 -20.79 17.62 -6.25
C GLN A 114 -19.49 17.10 -5.62
N THR A 115 -18.46 17.91 -5.63
CA THR A 115 -17.19 17.62 -4.98
C THR A 115 -17.33 17.51 -3.48
N LEU A 116 -18.02 18.47 -2.88
CA LEU A 116 -18.25 18.45 -1.43
C LEU A 116 -19.02 17.20 -1.01
N VAL A 117 -20.10 16.87 -1.72
CA VAL A 117 -20.89 15.66 -1.45
C VAL A 117 -20.06 14.39 -1.64
N ALA A 118 -19.26 14.31 -2.72
CA ALA A 118 -18.41 13.15 -2.92
C ALA A 118 -17.30 13.07 -1.87
N GLY A 119 -16.82 14.19 -1.37
CA GLY A 119 -15.85 14.25 -0.26
C GLY A 119 -16.32 13.52 0.99
N LEU A 120 -17.64 13.39 1.20
CA LEU A 120 -18.19 12.60 2.31
C LEU A 120 -17.75 11.13 2.29
N LEU A 121 -17.41 10.60 1.11
CA LEU A 121 -16.90 9.22 0.97
C LEU A 121 -15.52 9.03 1.63
N ALA A 122 -14.74 10.10 1.79
CA ALA A 122 -13.44 10.07 2.44
C ALA A 122 -13.51 10.14 3.97
N ILE A 123 -14.63 10.56 4.52
CA ILE A 123 -14.80 10.76 5.97
C ILE A 123 -14.50 9.49 6.76
N PRO A 124 -15.02 8.30 6.41
CA PRO A 124 -14.75 7.09 7.19
C PRO A 124 -13.25 6.80 7.34
N VAL A 125 -12.48 6.88 6.26
CA VAL A 125 -11.02 6.66 6.29
C VAL A 125 -10.32 7.72 7.12
N THR A 126 -10.65 9.00 6.92
CA THR A 126 -10.06 10.13 7.65
C THR A 126 -10.33 10.04 9.16
N VAL A 127 -11.57 9.72 9.54
CA VAL A 127 -11.95 9.54 10.95
C VAL A 127 -11.24 8.34 11.55
N ALA A 128 -11.17 7.22 10.84
CA ALA A 128 -10.50 6.02 11.34
C ALA A 128 -9.01 6.28 11.60
N VAL A 129 -8.30 6.90 10.65
CA VAL A 129 -6.87 7.24 10.84
C VAL A 129 -6.66 8.20 12.01
N ALA A 130 -7.48 9.24 12.12
CA ALA A 130 -7.38 10.18 13.24
C ALA A 130 -7.68 9.49 14.58
N TYR A 131 -8.72 8.65 14.64
CA TYR A 131 -9.15 7.95 15.85
C TYR A 131 -8.10 6.93 16.31
N GLU A 132 -7.66 6.03 15.45
CA GLU A 132 -6.65 5.01 15.80
C GLU A 132 -5.32 5.65 16.18
N THR A 133 -4.91 6.73 15.49
CA THR A 133 -3.70 7.46 15.86
C THR A 133 -3.81 8.13 17.24
N ILE A 134 -4.97 8.65 17.61
CA ILE A 134 -5.19 9.25 18.94
C ILE A 134 -5.19 8.18 20.03
N THR A 135 -5.80 7.03 19.77
CA THR A 135 -5.97 5.98 20.77
C THR A 135 -4.68 5.21 21.03
N GLU A 136 -3.88 4.96 20.01
CA GLU A 136 -2.65 4.18 20.11
C GLU A 136 -1.40 5.06 20.37
N SER A 137 -1.44 6.32 19.93
CA SER A 137 -0.33 7.26 20.11
C SER A 137 -0.57 8.15 21.33
N ALA A 138 0.02 7.83 22.46
CA ALA A 138 -0.03 8.66 23.68
C ALA A 138 0.49 10.10 23.47
N HIS A 139 1.09 10.40 22.33
CA HIS A 139 1.77 11.66 22.05
C HIS A 139 1.03 12.58 21.06
N THR A 140 -0.06 12.14 20.43
CA THR A 140 -0.79 12.97 19.46
C THR A 140 -2.05 13.57 20.09
N PRO A 141 -2.06 14.88 20.43
CA PRO A 141 -3.25 15.53 20.96
C PRO A 141 -4.42 15.47 19.95
N THR A 142 -5.63 15.25 20.45
CA THR A 142 -6.85 15.19 19.63
C THR A 142 -7.02 16.41 18.73
N THR A 143 -6.73 17.61 19.25
CA THR A 143 -6.78 18.87 18.48
C THR A 143 -5.81 18.84 17.30
N THR A 144 -4.60 18.31 17.48
CA THR A 144 -3.60 18.20 16.43
C THR A 144 -4.07 17.24 15.33
N ALA A 145 -4.62 16.08 15.68
CA ALA A 145 -5.15 15.11 14.72
C ALA A 145 -6.28 15.72 13.86
N ILE A 146 -7.21 16.44 14.47
CA ILE A 146 -8.30 17.13 13.77
C ILE A 146 -7.74 18.21 12.83
N ILE A 147 -6.79 19.03 13.29
CA ILE A 147 -6.18 20.08 12.46
C ILE A 147 -5.50 19.46 11.23
N PHE A 148 -4.71 18.39 11.40
CA PHE A 148 -4.03 17.75 10.26
C PHE A 148 -5.00 17.04 9.32
N ALA A 149 -6.10 16.47 9.80
CA ALA A 149 -7.18 15.94 8.97
C ALA A 149 -7.86 17.06 8.13
N LEU A 150 -8.15 18.21 8.73
CA LEU A 150 -8.70 19.37 8.03
C LEU A 150 -7.71 19.99 7.04
N LEU A 151 -6.42 20.04 7.39
CA LEU A 151 -5.37 20.46 6.46
C LEU A 151 -5.24 19.49 5.28
N GLY A 152 -5.44 18.20 5.49
CA GLY A 152 -5.50 17.20 4.42
C GLY A 152 -6.65 17.47 3.46
N LEU A 153 -7.84 17.80 3.98
CA LEU A 153 -8.96 18.26 3.16
C LEU A 153 -8.60 19.52 2.38
N ALA A 154 -8.00 20.51 3.03
CA ALA A 154 -7.55 21.73 2.37
C ALA A 154 -6.48 21.45 1.31
N GLY A 155 -5.56 20.52 1.56
CA GLY A 155 -4.57 20.05 0.59
C GLY A 155 -5.19 19.44 -0.67
N SER A 156 -6.33 18.75 -0.53
CA SER A 156 -7.08 18.22 -1.68
C SER A 156 -7.63 19.35 -2.60
N LEU A 157 -7.87 20.53 -2.06
CA LEU A 157 -8.27 21.68 -2.85
C LEU A 157 -7.16 22.13 -3.83
N VAL A 158 -5.90 21.90 -3.49
CA VAL A 158 -4.77 22.16 -4.41
C VAL A 158 -4.89 21.29 -5.66
N MET A 159 -5.30 20.01 -5.50
CA MET A 159 -5.61 19.16 -6.64
C MET A 159 -6.79 19.67 -7.47
N PHE A 160 -7.82 20.21 -6.81
CA PHE A 160 -8.92 20.89 -7.50
C PHE A 160 -8.44 22.05 -8.36
N PHE A 161 -7.52 22.86 -7.83
CA PHE A 161 -6.93 23.94 -8.61
C PHE A 161 -6.08 23.43 -9.77
N SER A 162 -5.31 22.35 -9.56
CA SER A 162 -4.55 21.71 -10.66
C SER A 162 -5.49 21.19 -11.75
N GLU A 163 -6.67 20.69 -11.40
CA GLU A 163 -7.71 20.30 -12.34
C GLU A 163 -8.23 21.48 -13.14
N VAL A 164 -8.54 22.60 -12.48
CA VAL A 164 -8.98 23.83 -13.14
C VAL A 164 -7.90 24.34 -14.10
N VAL A 165 -6.63 24.35 -13.66
CA VAL A 165 -5.49 24.74 -14.49
C VAL A 165 -5.34 23.79 -15.68
N LEU A 166 -5.44 22.47 -15.47
CA LEU A 166 -5.40 21.50 -16.56
C LEU A 166 -6.56 21.62 -17.54
N GLN A 167 -7.76 21.97 -17.06
CA GLN A 167 -8.90 22.30 -17.94
C GLN A 167 -8.61 23.52 -18.81
N LEU A 168 -7.92 24.52 -18.28
CA LEU A 168 -7.48 25.70 -19.02
C LEU A 168 -6.45 25.32 -20.11
N PHE A 169 -5.53 24.40 -19.82
CA PHE A 169 -4.54 23.91 -20.78
C PHE A 169 -5.12 23.06 -21.91
N VAL A 170 -6.14 22.28 -21.62
CA VAL A 170 -6.73 21.33 -22.57
C VAL A 170 -7.81 21.98 -23.44
N ASN A 171 -8.49 22.99 -22.93
CA ASN A 171 -9.57 23.71 -23.63
C ASN A 171 -9.07 25.05 -24.19
N SER A 172 -9.45 25.33 -25.42
CA SER A 172 -9.03 26.50 -26.21
C SER A 172 -9.10 27.86 -25.47
N GLU A 173 -8.31 28.82 -25.96
CA GLU A 173 -8.08 30.20 -25.48
C GLU A 173 -9.35 30.98 -25.04
N THR A 174 -10.46 30.79 -25.74
CA THR A 174 -11.75 31.45 -25.44
C THR A 174 -12.40 30.97 -24.13
N ARG A 175 -12.25 29.69 -23.79
CA ARG A 175 -12.79 29.12 -22.54
C ARG A 175 -11.93 29.45 -21.34
N ALA A 176 -10.62 29.57 -21.51
CA ALA A 176 -9.70 30.00 -20.47
C ALA A 176 -10.08 31.40 -19.93
N ARG A 177 -10.35 32.33 -20.83
CA ARG A 177 -10.79 33.69 -20.46
C ARG A 177 -12.16 33.72 -19.76
N GLN A 178 -13.07 32.82 -20.12
CA GLN A 178 -14.40 32.74 -19.53
C GLN A 178 -14.37 32.11 -18.13
N LEU A 179 -13.50 31.12 -17.91
CA LEU A 179 -13.24 30.51 -16.57
C LEU A 179 -12.53 31.48 -15.64
N TYR A 180 -11.57 32.27 -16.18
CA TYR A 180 -10.89 33.33 -15.43
C TYR A 180 -11.86 34.36 -14.86
N LYS A 181 -12.89 34.76 -15.62
CA LYS A 181 -13.93 35.67 -15.18
C LYS A 181 -14.88 35.10 -14.12
N ASN A 182 -15.01 33.77 -14.08
CA ASN A 182 -15.99 33.08 -13.24
C ASN A 182 -15.42 32.48 -11.94
N LEU A 183 -14.10 32.38 -11.82
CA LEU A 183 -13.42 31.79 -10.67
C LEU A 183 -12.59 32.85 -9.93
N PHE A 184 -13.15 33.36 -8.86
CA PHE A 184 -12.52 34.37 -7.97
C PHE A 184 -11.08 34.02 -7.54
N ILE A 185 -10.76 32.74 -7.43
CA ILE A 185 -9.46 32.25 -6.98
C ILE A 185 -8.41 32.25 -8.10
N VAL A 186 -8.82 32.07 -9.36
CA VAL A 186 -7.91 32.16 -10.51
C VAL A 186 -7.56 33.62 -10.81
N SER A 187 -8.34 34.60 -10.33
CA SER A 187 -8.02 36.02 -10.48
C SER A 187 -6.75 36.46 -9.72
N TRP A 188 -6.23 35.62 -8.82
CA TRP A 188 -4.96 35.86 -8.12
C TRP A 188 -3.73 35.46 -8.94
N LEU A 189 -3.89 34.67 -10.00
CA LEU A 189 -2.80 34.35 -10.91
C LEU A 189 -2.53 35.55 -11.84
N PRO A 190 -1.26 35.96 -12.01
CA PRO A 190 -0.95 37.07 -12.90
C PRO A 190 -1.41 36.76 -14.32
N VAL A 191 -2.17 37.68 -14.91
CA VAL A 191 -2.73 37.57 -16.29
C VAL A 191 -1.62 37.23 -17.30
N SER A 192 -0.41 37.75 -17.09
CA SER A 192 0.77 37.44 -17.88
C SER A 192 1.15 35.96 -17.89
N LEU A 193 0.95 35.24 -16.78
CA LEU A 193 1.24 33.81 -16.70
C LEU A 193 0.18 33.00 -17.46
N ILE A 194 -1.09 33.40 -17.36
CA ILE A 194 -2.19 32.75 -18.08
C ILE A 194 -2.07 32.98 -19.59
N ASP A 195 -1.73 34.22 -20.01
CA ASP A 195 -1.48 34.55 -21.39
C ASP A 195 -0.23 33.87 -21.96
N TRP A 196 0.82 33.72 -21.14
CA TRP A 196 2.02 32.97 -21.52
C TRP A 196 1.74 31.46 -21.70
N ILE A 197 0.95 30.89 -20.81
CA ILE A 197 0.48 29.50 -20.88
C ILE A 197 -0.42 29.30 -22.10
N ALA A 198 -1.35 30.22 -22.36
CA ALA A 198 -2.29 30.15 -23.48
C ALA A 198 -1.61 30.39 -24.84
N ARG A 199 -0.55 31.21 -24.91
CA ARG A 199 0.21 31.50 -26.13
C ARG A 199 1.23 30.44 -26.53
N LYS A 200 1.71 29.60 -25.60
CA LYS A 200 2.51 28.43 -25.93
C LYS A 200 1.62 27.41 -26.66
N ASP A 201 1.42 27.64 -27.94
CA ASP A 201 0.84 26.67 -28.87
C ASP A 201 1.79 25.45 -28.86
N PRO A 202 1.52 24.38 -28.11
CA PRO A 202 2.46 23.27 -28.10
C PRO A 202 2.37 22.57 -29.43
N VAL A 203 3.37 22.82 -30.24
CA VAL A 203 3.73 22.11 -31.48
C VAL A 203 2.54 21.59 -32.29
N LYS A 204 2.12 22.36 -33.28
CA LYS A 204 0.98 22.05 -34.18
C LYS A 204 1.01 20.66 -34.84
N ASN A 205 2.15 20.02 -34.99
CA ASN A 205 2.31 18.82 -35.81
C ASN A 205 2.27 17.45 -35.06
N PRO A 206 2.85 17.22 -33.87
CA PRO A 206 2.79 15.90 -33.24
C PRO A 206 1.37 15.55 -32.78
N ARG A 207 0.54 16.53 -32.44
CA ARG A 207 -0.88 16.30 -32.09
C ARG A 207 -1.69 15.73 -33.25
N ARG A 208 -1.41 16.12 -34.47
CA ARG A 208 -2.15 15.67 -35.66
C ARG A 208 -1.83 14.23 -36.03
N SER A 209 -0.57 13.84 -35.93
CA SER A 209 -0.11 12.46 -36.18
C SER A 209 -0.59 11.48 -35.10
N LEU A 210 -0.45 11.86 -33.83
CA LEU A 210 -0.92 11.06 -32.70
C LEU A 210 -2.44 10.86 -32.74
N ARG A 211 -3.20 11.88 -33.10
CA ARG A 211 -4.66 11.79 -33.28
C ARG A 211 -5.08 10.86 -34.40
N LYS A 212 -4.39 10.89 -35.54
CA LYS A 212 -4.66 9.97 -36.65
C LYS A 212 -4.48 8.52 -36.24
N PHE A 213 -3.49 8.25 -35.36
CA PHE A 213 -3.22 6.93 -34.83
C PHE A 213 -4.25 6.53 -33.76
N LEU A 214 -4.61 7.44 -32.88
CA LEU A 214 -5.51 7.14 -31.74
C LEU A 214 -6.99 7.10 -32.13
N LYS A 215 -7.41 7.84 -33.17
CA LYS A 215 -8.81 7.91 -33.61
C LYS A 215 -9.44 6.54 -33.89
N PRO A 216 -8.83 5.60 -34.62
CA PRO A 216 -9.40 4.29 -34.88
C PRO A 216 -9.49 3.42 -33.59
N ILE A 217 -8.56 3.62 -32.66
CA ILE A 217 -8.51 2.86 -31.40
C ILE A 217 -9.55 3.38 -30.40
N LEU A 218 -9.59 4.69 -30.19
CA LEU A 218 -10.45 5.32 -29.19
C LEU A 218 -11.90 5.50 -29.69
N GLY A 219 -12.09 5.95 -30.95
CA GLY A 219 -13.40 6.08 -31.61
C GLY A 219 -14.38 7.05 -30.93
N GLU A 220 -15.67 6.81 -31.13
CA GLU A 220 -16.77 7.61 -30.58
C GLU A 220 -16.71 7.67 -29.04
N GLY A 221 -17.15 8.79 -28.45
CA GLY A 221 -17.11 9.02 -27.01
C GLY A 221 -15.78 9.58 -26.48
N PHE A 222 -14.68 9.51 -27.25
CA PHE A 222 -13.42 10.18 -26.91
C PHE A 222 -13.15 11.41 -27.78
N PHE A 223 -13.61 11.41 -29.03
CA PHE A 223 -13.40 12.49 -29.97
C PHE A 223 -14.72 13.11 -30.43
N ASN A 224 -14.72 14.42 -30.56
CA ASN A 224 -15.70 15.13 -31.35
C ASN A 224 -15.33 14.98 -32.82
N GLU A 225 -16.17 14.32 -33.58
CA GLU A 225 -15.91 14.07 -35.02
C GLU A 225 -15.88 15.34 -35.84
N ARG A 226 -16.74 16.34 -35.52
CA ARG A 226 -16.85 17.61 -36.24
C ARG A 226 -15.61 18.50 -36.06
N GLU A 227 -15.11 18.60 -34.84
CA GLU A 227 -13.96 19.45 -34.51
C GLU A 227 -12.62 18.70 -34.46
N ASN A 228 -12.64 17.39 -34.62
CA ASN A 228 -11.46 16.52 -34.56
C ASN A 228 -10.63 16.75 -33.29
N ARG A 229 -11.30 16.97 -32.15
CA ARG A 229 -10.72 17.23 -30.84
C ARG A 229 -11.16 16.18 -29.81
N PHE A 230 -10.34 15.97 -28.77
CA PHE A 230 -10.78 15.21 -27.62
C PHE A 230 -11.98 15.87 -26.96
N LEU A 231 -12.97 15.06 -26.60
CA LEU A 231 -14.10 15.53 -25.81
C LEU A 231 -13.63 16.06 -24.45
N ALA A 232 -14.28 17.10 -23.95
CA ALA A 232 -13.90 17.75 -22.72
C ALA A 232 -13.88 16.76 -21.54
N GLY A 233 -12.84 16.83 -20.72
CA GLY A 233 -12.64 16.00 -19.53
C GLY A 233 -11.73 14.78 -19.74
N HIS A 234 -11.68 14.15 -20.91
CA HIS A 234 -10.81 12.98 -21.11
C HIS A 234 -9.32 13.32 -21.02
N GLY A 235 -8.93 14.44 -21.64
CA GLY A 235 -7.53 14.92 -21.57
C GLY A 235 -7.13 15.25 -20.13
N MET A 236 -8.04 15.83 -19.37
CA MET A 236 -7.85 16.12 -17.95
C MET A 236 -7.71 14.84 -17.13
N ALA A 237 -8.63 13.89 -17.28
CA ALA A 237 -8.57 12.62 -16.56
C ALA A 237 -7.26 11.86 -16.86
N ALA A 238 -6.82 11.86 -18.13
CA ALA A 238 -5.55 11.26 -18.52
C ALA A 238 -4.35 11.99 -17.88
N ALA A 239 -4.36 13.33 -17.86
CA ALA A 239 -3.30 14.12 -17.24
C ALA A 239 -3.24 13.90 -15.73
N LEU A 240 -4.39 13.87 -15.04
CA LEU A 240 -4.47 13.57 -13.61
C LEU A 240 -4.01 12.15 -13.31
N PHE A 241 -4.38 11.17 -14.13
CA PHE A 241 -3.87 9.81 -14.00
C PHE A 241 -2.34 9.77 -14.10
N VAL A 242 -1.75 10.43 -15.11
CA VAL A 242 -0.29 10.47 -15.28
C VAL A 242 0.38 11.17 -14.09
N VAL A 243 -0.14 12.32 -13.66
CA VAL A 243 0.40 13.05 -12.48
C VAL A 243 0.33 12.16 -11.23
N THR A 244 -0.81 11.53 -10.98
CA THR A 244 -0.98 10.63 -9.83
C THR A 244 -0.04 9.42 -9.91
N PHE A 245 0.14 8.87 -11.11
CA PHE A 245 1.06 7.75 -11.33
C PHE A 245 2.52 8.16 -11.09
N VAL A 246 2.92 9.35 -11.55
CA VAL A 246 4.25 9.91 -11.25
C VAL A 246 4.43 10.14 -9.75
N VAL A 247 3.42 10.71 -9.07
CA VAL A 247 3.45 10.89 -7.60
C VAL A 247 3.57 9.54 -6.91
N PHE A 248 2.85 8.53 -7.37
CA PHE A 248 2.92 7.17 -6.82
C PHE A 248 4.32 6.58 -6.95
N ILE A 249 4.94 6.68 -8.13
CA ILE A 249 6.32 6.21 -8.36
C ILE A 249 7.29 6.96 -7.45
N LEU A 250 7.23 8.30 -7.44
CA LEU A 250 8.14 9.12 -6.65
C LEU A 250 7.99 8.84 -5.15
N ALA A 251 6.76 8.78 -4.64
CA ALA A 251 6.50 8.48 -3.24
C ALA A 251 7.06 7.11 -2.82
N GLY A 252 6.97 6.10 -3.71
CA GLY A 252 7.54 4.79 -3.47
C GLY A 252 9.07 4.75 -3.43
N GLN A 253 9.75 5.71 -4.07
CA GLN A 253 11.21 5.83 -4.05
C GLN A 253 11.74 6.51 -2.77
N PHE A 254 10.94 7.35 -2.12
CA PHE A 254 11.33 8.00 -0.87
C PHE A 254 11.20 7.05 0.32
N THR A 255 12.09 6.05 0.39
CA THR A 255 12.10 5.04 1.46
C THR A 255 12.45 5.63 2.83
N GLN A 256 13.11 6.77 2.88
CA GLN A 256 13.52 7.46 4.12
C GLN A 256 12.37 8.23 4.76
N VAL A 257 11.32 8.57 4.02
CA VAL A 257 10.13 9.23 4.57
C VAL A 257 9.15 8.14 5.00
N GLU A 258 8.81 8.11 6.28
CA GLU A 258 7.81 7.20 6.85
C GLU A 258 6.41 7.57 6.34
N MET A 259 6.11 7.18 5.09
CA MET A 259 4.77 7.34 4.55
C MET A 259 3.90 6.16 4.98
N PRO A 260 2.71 6.41 5.55
CA PRO A 260 1.83 5.33 5.99
C PRO A 260 1.42 4.44 4.81
N ALA A 261 1.34 3.15 5.05
CA ALA A 261 0.92 2.19 4.03
C ALA A 261 -0.46 2.50 3.48
N LEU A 262 -1.36 2.99 4.31
CA LEU A 262 -2.70 3.38 3.90
C LEU A 262 -2.71 4.49 2.84
N PHE A 263 -1.71 5.39 2.86
CA PHE A 263 -1.51 6.37 1.78
C PHE A 263 -1.34 5.68 0.43
N PHE A 264 -0.47 4.67 0.34
CA PHE A 264 -0.25 3.91 -0.89
C PHE A 264 -1.47 3.10 -1.32
N VAL A 265 -2.18 2.49 -0.38
CA VAL A 265 -3.42 1.75 -0.66
C VAL A 265 -4.48 2.67 -1.29
N VAL A 266 -4.73 3.83 -0.69
CA VAL A 266 -5.73 4.78 -1.20
C VAL A 266 -5.27 5.39 -2.53
N LEU A 267 -3.98 5.68 -2.68
CA LEU A 267 -3.42 6.17 -3.94
C LEU A 267 -3.54 5.14 -5.07
N LEU A 268 -3.31 3.86 -4.77
CA LEU A 268 -3.55 2.75 -5.71
C LEU A 268 -5.04 2.66 -6.09
N LEU A 269 -5.96 2.75 -5.14
CA LEU A 269 -7.40 2.77 -5.41
C LEU A 269 -7.77 3.90 -6.36
N MET A 270 -7.18 5.09 -6.20
CA MET A 270 -7.37 6.22 -7.10
C MET A 270 -6.84 5.93 -8.51
N LEU A 271 -5.64 5.36 -8.63
CA LEU A 271 -5.06 4.96 -9.91
C LEU A 271 -5.90 3.88 -10.61
N LEU A 272 -6.37 2.89 -9.87
CA LEU A 272 -7.23 1.84 -10.39
C LEU A 272 -8.59 2.39 -10.84
N CYS A 273 -9.17 3.33 -10.08
CA CYS A 273 -10.41 4.00 -10.47
C CYS A 273 -10.27 4.65 -11.86
N TRP A 274 -9.25 5.47 -12.07
CA TRP A 274 -9.03 6.12 -13.37
C TRP A 274 -8.58 5.15 -14.45
N GLY A 275 -7.57 4.32 -14.16
CA GLY A 275 -6.95 3.42 -15.13
C GLY A 275 -7.93 2.37 -15.64
N LEU A 276 -8.59 1.66 -14.74
CA LEU A 276 -9.55 0.61 -15.10
C LEU A 276 -10.83 1.17 -15.71
N SER A 277 -11.30 2.33 -15.23
CA SER A 277 -12.44 2.99 -15.86
C SER A 277 -12.12 3.46 -17.27
N GLY A 278 -10.94 4.05 -17.48
CA GLY A 278 -10.48 4.46 -18.81
C GLY A 278 -10.32 3.27 -19.75
N LEU A 279 -9.67 2.21 -19.27
CA LEU A 279 -9.49 0.97 -20.02
C LEU A 279 -10.83 0.30 -20.35
N SER A 280 -11.72 0.22 -19.39
CA SER A 280 -13.06 -0.29 -19.59
C SER A 280 -13.85 0.56 -20.59
N PHE A 281 -13.84 1.88 -20.42
CA PHE A 281 -14.49 2.80 -21.37
C PHE A 281 -13.97 2.63 -22.79
N MET A 282 -12.69 2.28 -22.96
CA MET A 282 -12.08 1.99 -24.25
C MET A 282 -12.49 0.61 -24.80
N LEU A 283 -12.43 -0.45 -23.98
CA LEU A 283 -12.51 -1.85 -24.40
C LEU A 283 -13.90 -2.46 -24.33
N ASP A 284 -14.80 -1.98 -23.46
CA ASP A 284 -16.16 -2.50 -23.34
C ASP A 284 -16.96 -2.37 -24.66
N ARG A 285 -16.59 -1.42 -25.52
CA ARG A 285 -17.12 -1.32 -26.90
C ARG A 285 -16.91 -2.61 -27.69
N PHE A 286 -15.78 -3.26 -27.49
CA PHE A 286 -15.42 -4.51 -28.16
C PHE A 286 -15.89 -5.75 -27.39
N ARG A 287 -16.71 -5.55 -26.35
CA ARG A 287 -17.13 -6.60 -25.40
C ARG A 287 -15.96 -7.35 -24.77
N PHE A 288 -14.82 -6.67 -24.62
CA PHE A 288 -13.63 -7.25 -24.02
C PHE A 288 -13.80 -7.32 -22.49
N PRO A 289 -13.70 -8.51 -21.90
CA PRO A 289 -13.95 -8.70 -20.47
C PRO A 289 -12.72 -8.27 -19.64
N VAL A 290 -12.56 -6.97 -19.40
CA VAL A 290 -11.40 -6.38 -18.69
C VAL A 290 -11.11 -7.08 -17.37
N MET A 291 -12.15 -7.41 -16.57
CA MET A 291 -11.97 -8.10 -15.29
C MET A 291 -11.42 -9.53 -15.46
N LEU A 292 -11.94 -10.28 -16.43
CA LEU A 292 -11.43 -11.64 -16.71
C LEU A 292 -9.99 -11.58 -17.24
N PHE A 293 -9.67 -10.56 -18.03
CA PHE A 293 -8.32 -10.34 -18.51
C PHE A 293 -7.35 -10.03 -17.36
N LEU A 294 -7.74 -9.18 -16.41
CA LEU A 294 -6.94 -8.89 -15.21
C LEU A 294 -6.76 -10.14 -14.34
N LEU A 295 -7.81 -10.91 -14.14
CA LEU A 295 -7.71 -12.20 -13.41
C LEU A 295 -6.80 -13.18 -14.14
N ALA A 296 -6.88 -13.27 -15.47
CA ALA A 296 -5.98 -14.11 -16.27
C ALA A 296 -4.52 -13.63 -16.16
N ILE A 297 -4.27 -12.32 -16.22
CA ILE A 297 -2.94 -11.75 -15.99
C ILE A 297 -2.42 -12.16 -14.60
N THR A 298 -3.22 -11.96 -13.56
CA THR A 298 -2.83 -12.29 -12.18
C THR A 298 -2.54 -13.78 -12.02
N TYR A 299 -3.30 -14.64 -12.70
CA TYR A 299 -3.09 -16.09 -12.67
C TYR A 299 -1.85 -16.53 -13.46
N LEU A 300 -1.60 -15.91 -14.62
CA LEU A 300 -0.47 -16.25 -15.50
C LEU A 300 0.83 -15.58 -15.04
N SER A 301 0.74 -14.42 -14.41
CA SER A 301 1.87 -13.73 -13.83
C SER A 301 2.12 -14.33 -12.45
N ASN A 302 2.97 -15.33 -12.39
CA ASN A 302 3.48 -15.88 -11.13
C ASN A 302 4.92 -15.39 -10.96
N PRO A 303 5.15 -14.18 -10.44
CA PRO A 303 6.50 -13.70 -10.18
C PRO A 303 7.09 -14.57 -9.07
N ASN A 304 7.93 -15.50 -9.46
CA ASN A 304 8.73 -16.25 -8.51
C ASN A 304 9.80 -15.33 -7.96
N TYR A 305 9.69 -14.98 -6.69
CA TYR A 305 10.75 -14.29 -5.97
C TYR A 305 11.75 -15.34 -5.51
N PHE A 306 12.94 -15.33 -6.11
CA PHE A 306 14.04 -16.16 -5.67
C PHE A 306 14.95 -15.32 -4.81
N TYR A 307 15.22 -15.78 -3.62
CA TYR A 307 16.30 -15.25 -2.80
C TYR A 307 17.52 -16.15 -2.99
N ASP A 308 18.64 -15.56 -3.34
CA ASP A 308 19.90 -16.27 -3.37
C ASP A 308 20.25 -16.67 -1.94
N THR A 309 20.22 -17.96 -1.66
CA THR A 309 20.72 -18.49 -0.41
C THR A 309 22.18 -18.89 -0.63
N GLU A 310 23.09 -18.15 -0.02
CA GLU A 310 24.47 -18.60 0.11
C GLU A 310 24.49 -19.78 1.09
N THR A 311 24.56 -20.99 0.55
CA THR A 311 24.87 -22.17 1.35
C THR A 311 26.40 -22.25 1.47
N ASP A 312 26.90 -21.87 2.63
CA ASP A 312 28.31 -22.08 2.94
C ASP A 312 28.54 -23.59 3.14
N LYS A 313 29.09 -24.23 2.09
CA LYS A 313 29.35 -25.68 2.06
C LYS A 313 30.42 -26.16 3.05
N ALA A 314 31.08 -25.20 3.74
CA ALA A 314 32.18 -25.47 4.64
C ALA A 314 31.76 -25.70 6.10
N LEU A 315 30.53 -25.42 6.47
CA LEU A 315 30.06 -25.58 7.85
C LEU A 315 29.42 -26.97 8.02
N GLU A 316 30.06 -27.83 8.80
CA GLU A 316 29.38 -29.02 9.31
C GLU A 316 28.21 -28.57 10.21
N PRO A 317 26.96 -28.99 9.94
CA PRO A 317 25.81 -28.56 10.72
C PRO A 317 25.97 -29.04 12.17
N LEU A 318 25.82 -28.09 13.09
CA LEU A 318 25.87 -28.38 14.52
C LEU A 318 24.72 -29.32 14.90
N THR A 319 25.05 -30.48 15.51
CA THR A 319 23.98 -31.39 15.96
C THR A 319 23.20 -30.78 17.15
N PRO A 320 21.90 -31.08 17.31
CA PRO A 320 21.12 -30.60 18.44
C PRO A 320 21.74 -31.01 19.80
N GLN A 321 22.35 -32.19 19.86
CA GLN A 321 23.05 -32.68 21.05
C GLN A 321 24.26 -31.80 21.38
N ALA A 322 25.03 -31.40 20.38
CA ALA A 322 26.16 -30.50 20.55
C ALA A 322 25.70 -29.10 21.00
N ALA A 323 24.59 -28.59 20.45
CA ALA A 323 24.00 -27.33 20.88
C ALA A 323 23.54 -27.37 22.34
N LEU A 324 22.90 -28.46 22.80
CA LEU A 324 22.49 -28.65 24.18
C LEU A 324 23.69 -28.82 25.12
N ALA A 325 24.76 -29.45 24.70
CA ALA A 325 25.98 -29.68 25.45
C ALA A 325 26.95 -28.48 25.48
N SER A 326 26.74 -27.48 24.63
CA SER A 326 27.63 -26.33 24.47
C SER A 326 27.88 -25.56 25.77
N GLY A 327 29.07 -25.00 25.97
CA GLY A 327 29.43 -24.11 27.07
C GLY A 327 30.04 -24.80 28.33
N GLY A 328 30.73 -25.97 28.22
CA GLY A 328 31.64 -26.54 29.21
C GLY A 328 31.06 -27.65 30.11
N ALA A 329 31.92 -28.33 30.87
CA ALA A 329 31.57 -29.46 31.72
C ALA A 329 31.01 -29.02 33.10
N GLY A 330 29.85 -29.56 33.51
CA GLY A 330 29.25 -29.38 34.83
C GLY A 330 27.73 -29.57 34.82
N PRO A 331 27.06 -29.78 35.98
CA PRO A 331 25.61 -29.91 36.06
C PRO A 331 24.97 -28.56 35.66
N LYS A 332 24.38 -28.51 34.50
CA LYS A 332 23.83 -27.28 33.96
C LYS A 332 22.33 -27.39 33.85
N LYS A 333 21.68 -26.31 34.26
CA LYS A 333 20.28 -26.12 33.89
C LYS A 333 20.27 -25.79 32.38
N VAL A 334 19.53 -26.57 31.61
CA VAL A 334 19.29 -26.36 30.20
C VAL A 334 17.87 -25.86 30.04
N ILE A 335 17.73 -24.72 29.38
CA ILE A 335 16.45 -24.12 29.06
C ILE A 335 16.26 -24.19 27.54
N VAL A 336 15.13 -24.73 27.12
CA VAL A 336 14.64 -24.69 25.74
C VAL A 336 13.43 -23.75 25.73
N VAL A 337 13.46 -22.80 24.84
CA VAL A 337 12.39 -21.80 24.69
C VAL A 337 11.60 -22.14 23.43
N ALA A 338 10.27 -22.13 23.56
CA ALA A 338 9.35 -22.18 22.43
C ALA A 338 8.52 -20.90 22.41
N THR A 339 8.47 -20.20 21.26
CA THR A 339 7.72 -18.97 21.13
C THR A 339 6.69 -19.07 20.01
N GLU A 340 5.48 -18.61 20.29
CA GLU A 340 4.36 -18.68 19.37
C GLU A 340 4.27 -17.46 18.44
N GLY A 341 3.53 -17.63 17.32
CA GLY A 341 3.21 -16.54 16.41
C GLY A 341 2.12 -15.62 16.96
N GLY A 342 1.89 -14.52 16.28
CA GLY A 342 0.86 -13.52 16.63
C GLY A 342 1.24 -12.10 16.19
N GLY A 343 2.03 -11.99 15.11
CA GLY A 343 2.44 -10.70 14.53
C GLY A 343 3.29 -9.86 15.49
N ILE A 344 3.16 -8.54 15.40
CA ILE A 344 3.95 -7.59 16.18
C ILE A 344 3.73 -7.77 17.69
N GLN A 345 2.50 -8.12 18.11
CA GLN A 345 2.21 -8.35 19.53
C GLN A 345 3.00 -9.53 20.11
N ALA A 346 3.07 -10.64 19.35
CA ALA A 346 3.88 -11.79 19.77
C ALA A 346 5.38 -11.47 19.74
N ALA A 347 5.84 -10.64 18.80
CA ALA A 347 7.23 -10.19 18.75
C ALA A 347 7.60 -9.38 19.98
N ALA A 348 6.80 -8.36 20.30
CA ALA A 348 6.99 -7.54 21.50
C ALA A 348 6.89 -8.36 22.79
N TRP A 349 5.88 -9.24 22.90
CA TRP A 349 5.68 -10.10 24.05
C TRP A 349 6.86 -11.06 24.27
N THR A 350 7.32 -11.73 23.21
CA THR A 350 8.47 -12.65 23.27
C THR A 350 9.73 -11.90 23.73
N ALA A 351 10.02 -10.76 23.12
CA ALA A 351 11.17 -9.94 23.49
C ALA A 351 11.08 -9.47 24.95
N GLN A 352 9.91 -9.00 25.38
CA GLN A 352 9.69 -8.53 26.74
C GLN A 352 9.83 -9.65 27.77
N VAL A 353 9.26 -10.84 27.50
CA VAL A 353 9.35 -11.98 28.42
C VAL A 353 10.80 -12.45 28.56
N LEU A 354 11.50 -12.64 27.43
CA LEU A 354 12.91 -13.09 27.46
C LEU A 354 13.82 -12.08 28.14
N SER A 355 13.64 -10.79 27.83
CA SER A 355 14.41 -9.70 28.47
C SER A 355 14.08 -9.57 29.95
N GLY A 356 12.81 -9.64 30.32
CA GLY A 356 12.37 -9.57 31.73
C GLY A 356 12.91 -10.73 32.55
N ILE A 357 12.87 -11.97 32.03
CA ILE A 357 13.44 -13.13 32.74
C ILE A 357 14.95 -12.96 32.90
N GLN A 358 15.66 -12.49 31.88
CA GLN A 358 17.11 -12.24 31.97
C GLN A 358 17.44 -11.15 32.98
N HIS A 359 16.60 -10.12 33.10
CA HIS A 359 16.76 -9.05 34.08
C HIS A 359 16.61 -9.58 35.51
N GLU A 360 15.55 -10.38 35.76
CA GLU A 360 15.28 -10.95 37.08
C GLU A 360 16.22 -12.11 37.44
N LEU A 361 16.67 -12.87 36.46
CA LEU A 361 17.53 -14.04 36.61
C LEU A 361 18.76 -13.90 35.70
N PRO A 362 19.85 -13.23 36.14
CA PRO A 362 21.02 -12.93 35.31
C PRO A 362 21.71 -14.14 34.67
N GLY A 363 21.44 -15.35 35.17
CA GLY A 363 21.93 -16.60 34.59
C GLY A 363 21.03 -17.22 33.52
N PHE A 364 19.86 -16.64 33.26
CA PHE A 364 18.87 -17.20 32.34
C PHE A 364 19.43 -17.34 30.90
N ALA A 365 19.97 -16.29 30.34
CA ALA A 365 20.49 -16.30 28.98
C ALA A 365 21.59 -17.35 28.78
N LYS A 366 22.45 -17.57 29.80
CA LYS A 366 23.47 -18.64 29.76
C LYS A 366 22.87 -20.04 29.80
N ALA A 367 21.69 -20.20 30.39
CA ALA A 367 21.01 -21.49 30.47
C ALA A 367 20.17 -21.80 29.24
N VAL A 368 19.78 -20.78 28.47
CA VAL A 368 19.05 -20.97 27.21
C VAL A 368 19.99 -21.56 26.15
N ARG A 369 19.65 -22.73 25.64
CA ARG A 369 20.45 -23.45 24.64
C ARG A 369 19.80 -23.51 23.28
N VAL A 370 18.47 -23.54 23.25
CA VAL A 370 17.71 -23.61 22.00
C VAL A 370 16.50 -22.70 22.12
N ILE A 371 16.25 -21.94 21.07
CA ILE A 371 15.02 -21.16 20.89
C ILE A 371 14.36 -21.65 19.62
N SER A 372 13.19 -22.25 19.72
CA SER A 372 12.33 -22.62 18.58
C SER A 372 11.18 -21.62 18.49
N SER A 373 11.01 -20.97 17.36
CA SER A 373 10.13 -19.83 17.21
C SER A 373 9.36 -19.87 15.91
N VAL A 374 8.19 -19.20 15.88
CA VAL A 374 7.36 -19.09 14.68
C VAL A 374 6.79 -17.66 14.55
N SER A 375 6.73 -17.13 13.31
CA SER A 375 6.10 -15.84 12.98
C SER A 375 6.61 -14.68 13.86
N GLY A 376 5.72 -13.93 14.54
CA GLY A 376 6.10 -12.84 15.45
C GLY A 376 7.04 -13.28 16.58
N GLY A 377 6.86 -14.48 17.11
CA GLY A 377 7.79 -15.04 18.08
C GLY A 377 9.20 -15.18 17.54
N SER A 378 9.37 -15.46 16.24
CA SER A 378 10.69 -15.48 15.56
C SER A 378 11.32 -14.10 15.54
N VAL A 379 10.55 -13.05 15.29
CA VAL A 379 11.05 -11.66 15.28
C VAL A 379 11.53 -11.24 16.66
N GLY A 380 10.71 -11.47 17.72
CA GLY A 380 11.11 -11.17 19.09
C GLY A 380 12.33 -11.97 19.55
N SER A 381 12.41 -13.26 19.17
CA SER A 381 13.57 -14.11 19.45
C SER A 381 14.82 -13.65 18.70
N LEU A 382 14.67 -13.21 17.45
CA LEU A 382 15.77 -12.69 16.64
C LEU A 382 16.42 -11.47 17.31
N PHE A 383 15.62 -10.48 17.70
CA PHE A 383 16.13 -9.30 18.40
C PHE A 383 16.79 -9.66 19.73
N PHE A 384 16.18 -10.58 20.50
CA PHE A 384 16.77 -11.04 21.77
C PHE A 384 18.11 -11.74 21.54
N VAL A 385 18.23 -12.66 20.59
CA VAL A 385 19.49 -13.36 20.29
C VAL A 385 20.55 -12.42 19.71
N ASN A 386 20.12 -11.41 18.93
CA ASN A 386 21.03 -10.41 18.38
C ASN A 386 21.58 -9.43 19.44
N SER A 387 20.97 -9.38 20.63
CA SER A 387 21.45 -8.58 21.76
C SER A 387 22.57 -9.24 22.57
N TYR A 388 22.92 -10.50 22.27
CA TYR A 388 24.01 -11.19 22.97
C TYR A 388 25.36 -10.58 22.61
N ASP A 389 26.11 -10.21 23.62
CA ASP A 389 27.51 -9.78 23.47
C ASP A 389 28.37 -11.02 23.14
N PRO A 390 29.09 -11.03 22.04
CA PRO A 390 29.95 -12.15 21.63
C PRO A 390 31.10 -12.46 22.61
N GLN A 391 31.48 -11.52 23.46
CA GLN A 391 32.55 -11.70 24.44
C GLN A 391 32.04 -12.39 25.70
N THR A 392 30.93 -11.90 26.24
CA THR A 392 30.39 -12.36 27.53
C THR A 392 29.39 -13.52 27.39
N GLY A 393 28.77 -13.68 26.21
CA GLY A 393 27.73 -14.68 25.95
C GLY A 393 26.42 -14.43 26.68
N ILE A 394 26.13 -13.18 27.02
CA ILE A 394 24.86 -12.73 27.59
C ILE A 394 24.44 -11.40 26.96
N PRO A 395 23.16 -11.09 26.89
CA PRO A 395 22.69 -9.76 26.50
C PRO A 395 23.24 -8.67 27.39
N ALA A 396 23.67 -7.57 26.80
CA ALA A 396 24.01 -6.38 27.57
C ALA A 396 22.75 -5.85 28.30
N PRO A 397 22.86 -5.43 29.58
CA PRO A 397 21.69 -4.94 30.32
C PRO A 397 20.92 -3.83 29.59
N GLU A 398 21.65 -2.90 28.97
CA GLU A 398 21.08 -1.79 28.21
C GLU A 398 20.36 -2.25 26.94
N ALA A 399 20.77 -3.39 26.36
CA ALA A 399 20.14 -3.94 25.17
C ALA A 399 18.76 -4.55 25.48
N LEU A 400 18.52 -5.07 26.70
CA LEU A 400 17.28 -5.75 27.07
C LEU A 400 16.05 -4.83 26.94
N ASP A 401 16.16 -3.57 27.35
CA ASP A 401 15.07 -2.60 27.24
C ASP A 401 14.82 -2.18 25.77
N LEU A 402 15.91 -2.11 24.98
CA LEU A 402 15.81 -1.72 23.58
C LEU A 402 15.18 -2.81 22.72
N VAL A 403 15.51 -4.06 22.97
CA VAL A 403 14.99 -5.23 22.23
C VAL A 403 13.46 -5.26 22.20
N THR A 404 12.80 -4.97 23.32
CA THR A 404 11.34 -4.92 23.39
C THR A 404 10.78 -3.80 22.51
N LYS A 405 11.37 -2.59 22.56
CA LYS A 405 10.94 -1.45 21.74
C LYS A 405 11.14 -1.72 20.25
N MET A 406 12.29 -2.32 19.88
CA MET A 406 12.60 -2.69 18.50
C MET A 406 11.60 -3.72 17.95
N SER A 407 11.27 -4.73 18.76
CA SER A 407 10.33 -5.79 18.37
C SER A 407 8.88 -5.32 18.28
N ALA A 408 8.51 -4.26 19.02
CA ALA A 408 7.19 -3.66 18.99
C ALA A 408 6.98 -2.68 17.82
N GLY A 409 8.04 -2.35 17.07
CA GLY A 409 7.97 -1.42 15.95
C GLY A 409 7.05 -1.90 14.84
N ASN A 410 6.31 -0.96 14.22
CA ASN A 410 5.42 -1.26 13.10
C ASN A 410 6.22 -1.71 11.87
N SER A 411 6.00 -2.94 11.42
CA SER A 411 6.58 -3.50 10.19
C SER A 411 5.54 -3.72 9.10
N LEU A 412 4.25 -3.61 9.41
CA LEU A 412 3.17 -3.82 8.45
C LEU A 412 3.11 -2.74 7.38
N ASP A 413 3.48 -1.50 7.70
CA ASP A 413 3.57 -0.42 6.73
C ASP A 413 4.55 -0.76 5.60
N GLY A 414 5.70 -1.35 5.92
CA GLY A 414 6.65 -1.80 4.91
C GLY A 414 6.06 -2.90 4.03
N VAL A 415 5.47 -3.92 4.65
CA VAL A 415 4.83 -5.03 3.92
C VAL A 415 3.72 -4.53 3.00
N ALA A 416 2.82 -3.70 3.51
CA ALA A 416 1.71 -3.17 2.73
C ALA A 416 2.21 -2.27 1.59
N ARG A 417 3.27 -1.48 1.82
CA ARG A 417 3.93 -0.70 0.77
C ARG A 417 4.53 -1.61 -0.30
N GLY A 418 5.31 -2.63 0.07
CA GLY A 418 5.91 -3.58 -0.86
C GLY A 418 4.84 -4.30 -1.70
N LEU A 419 3.75 -4.74 -1.05
CA LEU A 419 2.63 -5.39 -1.71
C LEU A 419 1.94 -4.47 -2.74
N VAL A 420 1.67 -3.22 -2.38
CA VAL A 420 0.90 -2.26 -3.21
C VAL A 420 1.79 -1.63 -4.28
N TYR A 421 3.02 -1.27 -3.93
CA TYR A 421 3.90 -0.53 -4.82
C TYR A 421 4.71 -1.43 -5.75
N HIS A 422 5.29 -2.53 -5.22
CA HIS A 422 6.11 -3.42 -6.03
C HIS A 422 5.33 -4.64 -6.54
N ASP A 423 4.82 -5.49 -5.65
CA ASP A 423 4.27 -6.79 -6.02
C ASP A 423 3.07 -6.68 -6.95
N PHE A 424 2.16 -5.74 -6.69
CA PHE A 424 0.99 -5.53 -7.54
C PHE A 424 1.38 -5.16 -8.98
N PHE A 425 2.26 -4.16 -9.16
CA PHE A 425 2.68 -3.75 -10.51
C PHE A 425 3.57 -4.78 -11.17
N ASN A 426 4.44 -5.45 -10.40
CA ASN A 426 5.26 -6.53 -10.92
C ASN A 426 4.40 -7.68 -11.45
N THR A 427 3.33 -8.02 -10.72
CA THR A 427 2.35 -9.02 -11.17
C THR A 427 1.62 -8.56 -12.44
N VAL A 428 1.09 -7.33 -12.47
CA VAL A 428 0.33 -6.80 -13.62
C VAL A 428 1.21 -6.63 -14.86
N LEU A 429 2.49 -6.34 -14.67
CA LEU A 429 3.47 -6.11 -15.74
C LEU A 429 4.38 -7.31 -16.01
N PHE A 430 4.00 -8.51 -15.59
CA PHE A 430 4.72 -9.76 -15.87
C PHE A 430 6.20 -9.74 -15.46
N GLY A 431 6.53 -9.16 -14.31
CA GLY A 431 7.90 -9.08 -13.80
C GLY A 431 8.74 -7.92 -14.34
N PHE A 432 8.16 -7.01 -15.15
CA PHE A 432 8.87 -5.87 -15.74
C PHE A 432 8.80 -4.58 -14.91
N TRP A 433 8.41 -4.65 -13.62
CA TRP A 433 8.37 -3.47 -12.75
C TRP A 433 9.72 -3.26 -12.04
N PRO A 434 10.49 -2.20 -12.39
CA PRO A 434 11.87 -2.05 -11.88
C PRO A 434 11.94 -1.22 -10.58
N PHE A 435 10.80 -0.79 -10.01
CA PHE A 435 10.79 0.18 -8.91
C PHE A 435 10.44 -0.48 -7.59
N GLY A 436 11.18 -0.08 -6.54
CA GLY A 436 10.92 -0.49 -5.15
C GLY A 436 11.38 -1.91 -4.84
N HIS A 437 11.05 -2.34 -3.65
CA HIS A 437 11.34 -3.67 -3.12
C HIS A 437 10.04 -4.45 -2.91
N ASP A 438 10.09 -5.76 -3.09
CA ASP A 438 8.97 -6.64 -2.76
C ASP A 438 8.63 -6.59 -1.26
N ARG A 439 7.51 -7.21 -0.90
CA ARG A 439 7.03 -7.19 0.50
C ARG A 439 8.00 -7.83 1.49
N GLY A 440 8.84 -8.79 1.04
CA GLY A 440 9.82 -9.45 1.91
C GLY A 440 10.96 -8.52 2.29
N ILE A 441 11.64 -7.96 1.29
CA ILE A 441 12.70 -6.96 1.50
C ILE A 441 12.15 -5.72 2.25
N ALA A 442 10.93 -5.28 1.90
CA ALA A 442 10.30 -4.15 2.60
C ALA A 442 10.01 -4.43 4.08
N LEU A 443 9.74 -5.70 4.44
CA LEU A 443 9.62 -6.15 5.83
C LEU A 443 10.97 -6.08 6.57
N GLU A 444 12.02 -6.61 5.96
CA GLU A 444 13.39 -6.59 6.50
C GLU A 444 13.88 -5.16 6.72
N ASP A 445 13.68 -4.29 5.72
CA ASP A 445 13.98 -2.86 5.81
C ASP A 445 13.23 -2.19 6.98
N SER A 446 12.00 -2.63 7.26
CA SER A 446 11.21 -2.08 8.37
C SER A 446 11.77 -2.48 9.73
N TRP A 447 12.24 -3.71 9.87
CA TRP A 447 12.92 -4.15 11.09
C TRP A 447 14.23 -3.38 11.31
N GLY A 448 15.04 -3.21 10.26
CA GLY A 448 16.25 -2.41 10.31
C GLY A 448 15.99 -0.95 10.73
N ARG A 449 14.98 -0.31 10.14
CA ARG A 449 14.58 1.07 10.50
C ARG A 449 14.08 1.18 11.94
N ASN A 450 13.23 0.24 12.39
CA ASN A 450 12.76 0.22 13.78
C ASN A 450 13.94 0.12 14.76
N CYS A 451 14.89 -0.74 14.47
CA CYS A 451 16.11 -0.86 15.26
C CYS A 451 16.90 0.44 15.28
N GLN A 452 17.18 1.04 14.11
CA GLN A 452 17.94 2.30 13.99
C GLN A 452 17.25 3.43 14.76
N LYS A 453 15.94 3.58 14.63
CA LYS A 453 15.17 4.61 15.35
C LYS A 453 15.30 4.49 16.86
N VAL A 454 15.17 3.27 17.39
CA VAL A 454 15.32 3.02 18.84
C VAL A 454 16.76 3.27 19.27
N CYS A 455 17.76 2.91 18.46
CA CYS A 455 19.15 3.21 18.72
C CYS A 455 19.46 4.72 18.72
N GLU A 456 18.91 5.47 17.77
CA GLU A 456 19.07 6.93 17.71
C GLU A 456 18.44 7.60 18.94
N GLU A 457 17.27 7.14 19.38
CA GLU A 457 16.65 7.60 20.62
C GLU A 457 17.52 7.31 21.84
N TYR A 458 18.08 6.10 21.93
CA TYR A 458 18.97 5.70 23.00
C TYR A 458 20.26 6.54 23.04
N LEU A 459 20.83 6.85 21.87
CA LEU A 459 22.10 7.58 21.75
C LEU A 459 21.94 9.08 21.94
N ARG A 460 20.74 9.64 21.87
CA ARG A 460 20.48 11.08 21.96
C ARG A 460 21.07 11.72 23.22
N ASP A 461 20.95 11.01 24.35
CA ASP A 461 21.39 11.49 25.66
C ASP A 461 22.73 10.85 26.12
N LYS A 462 23.46 10.20 25.20
CA LYS A 462 24.71 9.52 25.49
C LYS A 462 25.92 10.33 25.01
N PRO A 463 27.10 10.15 25.60
CA PRO A 463 28.33 10.78 25.14
C PRO A 463 28.66 10.43 23.69
N SER A 464 29.29 11.38 22.97
CA SER A 464 29.76 11.15 21.61
C SER A 464 30.68 9.94 21.52
N GLY A 465 30.44 9.04 20.57
CA GLY A 465 31.22 7.82 20.41
C GLY A 465 30.62 6.57 21.09
N THR A 466 29.52 6.72 21.84
CA THR A 466 28.77 5.53 22.35
C THR A 466 28.15 4.79 21.17
N ALA A 467 28.35 3.46 21.12
CA ALA A 467 27.69 2.60 20.14
C ALA A 467 26.36 2.08 20.67
N CYS A 468 25.41 1.77 19.77
CA CYS A 468 24.21 1.05 20.15
C CYS A 468 24.56 -0.39 20.56
N PRO A 469 24.01 -0.90 21.66
CA PRO A 469 24.35 -2.25 22.13
C PRO A 469 23.67 -3.38 21.31
N VAL A 470 22.90 -3.04 20.28
CA VAL A 470 22.23 -3.98 19.37
C VAL A 470 22.68 -3.68 17.94
N ASP A 471 23.07 -4.71 17.19
CA ASP A 471 23.42 -4.55 15.78
C ASP A 471 22.15 -4.40 14.93
N CYS A 472 21.90 -3.18 14.44
CA CYS A 472 20.75 -2.89 13.57
C CYS A 472 20.97 -3.21 12.10
N GLN A 473 22.18 -3.54 11.69
CA GLN A 473 22.45 -3.90 10.29
C GLN A 473 22.02 -5.32 9.98
N MET A 474 21.84 -6.16 11.02
CA MET A 474 21.40 -7.58 10.93
C MET A 474 22.12 -8.35 9.81
N LYS A 475 23.37 -7.99 9.52
CA LYS A 475 24.16 -8.63 8.45
C LYS A 475 24.71 -10.00 8.84
N GLY A 476 24.54 -10.40 10.10
CA GLY A 476 24.96 -11.71 10.57
C GLY A 476 24.11 -12.81 9.94
N THR A 477 24.77 -13.77 9.34
CA THR A 477 24.10 -14.99 8.87
C THR A 477 23.93 -15.97 10.02
N LEU A 478 22.96 -16.89 9.92
CA LEU A 478 22.82 -18.00 10.87
C LEU A 478 24.11 -18.84 10.95
N ALA A 479 24.84 -18.93 9.83
CA ALA A 479 26.14 -19.59 9.78
C ALA A 479 27.18 -18.87 10.66
N ALA A 480 27.24 -17.54 10.62
CA ALA A 480 28.14 -16.77 11.49
C ALA A 480 27.83 -16.94 12.98
N TRP A 481 26.58 -17.28 13.35
CA TRP A 481 26.21 -17.59 14.72
C TRP A 481 26.56 -19.01 15.16
N ALA A 482 26.89 -19.92 14.24
CA ALA A 482 27.18 -21.32 14.55
C ALA A 482 28.38 -21.46 15.50
N ASP A 483 29.43 -20.67 15.31
CA ASP A 483 30.60 -20.64 16.20
C ASP A 483 30.24 -20.17 17.60
N ASP A 484 29.42 -19.13 17.74
CA ASP A 484 28.94 -18.63 19.02
C ASP A 484 28.09 -19.66 19.74
N VAL A 485 27.27 -20.44 19.02
CA VAL A 485 26.46 -21.53 19.57
C VAL A 485 27.36 -22.66 20.06
N THR A 486 28.36 -23.05 19.28
CA THR A 486 29.33 -24.08 19.65
C THR A 486 30.10 -23.70 20.91
N MET A 487 30.48 -22.44 21.04
CA MET A 487 31.15 -21.91 22.22
C MET A 487 30.20 -21.66 23.41
N GLY A 488 28.88 -21.86 23.24
CA GLY A 488 27.87 -21.61 24.24
C GLY A 488 27.63 -20.14 24.54
N LYS A 489 28.01 -19.25 23.65
CA LYS A 489 27.85 -17.79 23.74
C LYS A 489 26.50 -17.32 23.23
N ARG A 490 25.81 -18.09 22.37
CA ARG A 490 24.46 -17.85 21.89
C ARG A 490 23.62 -19.12 21.92
N PRO A 491 22.31 -19.04 22.06
CA PRO A 491 21.44 -20.19 21.88
C PRO A 491 21.36 -20.58 20.40
N ALA A 492 21.19 -21.86 20.13
CA ALA A 492 20.77 -22.32 18.80
C ALA A 492 19.36 -21.80 18.50
N THR A 493 19.13 -21.37 17.26
CA THR A 493 17.84 -20.83 16.83
C THR A 493 17.23 -21.67 15.72
N ILE A 494 15.92 -21.91 15.84
CA ILE A 494 15.11 -22.64 14.87
C ILE A 494 13.92 -21.76 14.53
N PHE A 495 13.90 -21.21 13.31
CA PHE A 495 12.78 -20.46 12.77
C PHE A 495 11.89 -21.40 11.97
N ASN A 496 10.65 -21.57 12.44
CA ASN A 496 9.69 -22.44 11.80
C ASN A 496 8.87 -21.66 10.78
N GLY A 497 8.85 -22.15 9.55
CA GLY A 497 8.02 -21.67 8.45
C GLY A 497 7.13 -22.77 7.90
N THR A 498 6.30 -22.43 6.94
CA THR A 498 5.45 -23.36 6.19
C THR A 498 5.62 -23.08 4.71
N VAL A 499 5.87 -24.14 3.95
CA VAL A 499 5.91 -24.08 2.49
C VAL A 499 4.48 -23.90 1.98
N VAL A 500 4.21 -22.81 1.28
CA VAL A 500 2.83 -22.43 0.88
C VAL A 500 2.24 -23.43 -0.12
N GLU A 501 3.08 -24.00 -0.99
CA GLU A 501 2.66 -24.86 -2.10
C GLU A 501 2.08 -26.20 -1.62
N ASN A 502 2.62 -26.76 -0.54
CA ASN A 502 2.27 -28.10 -0.09
C ASN A 502 1.93 -28.21 1.40
N GLY A 503 2.14 -27.11 2.16
CA GLY A 503 1.92 -27.09 3.59
C GLY A 503 3.03 -27.77 4.41
N ASP A 504 4.15 -28.12 3.79
CA ASP A 504 5.27 -28.75 4.48
C ASP A 504 5.94 -27.78 5.45
N ARG A 505 6.56 -28.37 6.47
CA ARG A 505 7.30 -27.60 7.47
C ARG A 505 8.66 -27.19 6.89
N LEU A 506 8.95 -25.89 6.93
CA LEU A 506 10.27 -25.33 6.63
C LEU A 506 10.97 -24.97 7.94
N LEU A 507 12.18 -25.52 8.15
CA LEU A 507 13.03 -25.17 9.28
C LEU A 507 14.24 -24.40 8.78
N ILE A 508 14.39 -23.17 9.26
CA ILE A 508 15.58 -22.35 9.05
C ILE A 508 16.32 -22.33 10.39
N ALA A 509 17.45 -23.02 10.46
CA ALA A 509 18.14 -23.24 11.73
C ALA A 509 19.66 -23.24 11.55
N ASN A 510 20.37 -22.92 12.64
CA ASN A 510 21.82 -23.10 12.73
C ASN A 510 22.21 -24.42 13.39
N THR A 511 21.30 -25.39 13.42
CA THR A 511 21.50 -26.78 13.88
C THR A 511 20.91 -27.74 12.87
N ASP A 512 21.49 -28.93 12.75
CA ASP A 512 20.96 -30.02 11.93
C ASP A 512 19.77 -30.67 12.67
N VAL A 513 18.58 -30.12 12.44
CA VAL A 513 17.34 -30.67 12.99
C VAL A 513 16.85 -31.75 12.03
N LYS A 514 17.20 -33.00 12.29
CA LYS A 514 16.61 -34.13 11.58
C LYS A 514 15.14 -34.25 11.98
N GLU A 515 14.26 -34.26 10.99
CA GLU A 515 12.86 -34.55 11.24
C GLU A 515 12.72 -35.90 11.95
N PRO A 516 11.94 -35.98 13.03
CA PRO A 516 11.66 -37.27 13.64
C PRO A 516 10.89 -38.11 12.62
N ILE A 517 11.52 -39.15 12.13
CA ILE A 517 10.86 -40.18 11.33
C ILE A 517 9.69 -40.70 12.17
N ASP A 518 8.45 -40.61 11.64
CA ASP A 518 7.29 -41.17 12.33
C ASP A 518 7.49 -42.65 12.58
N ARG A 519 6.75 -43.26 13.52
CA ARG A 519 6.84 -44.69 13.81
C ARG A 519 6.56 -45.60 12.58
N ARG A 520 6.14 -45.02 11.46
CA ARG A 520 5.87 -45.71 10.18
C ARG A 520 6.96 -45.45 9.13
N GLY A 521 8.09 -44.83 9.50
CA GLY A 521 9.21 -44.58 8.59
C GLY A 521 8.96 -43.50 7.55
N ARG A 522 7.97 -42.62 7.76
CA ARG A 522 7.68 -41.45 6.91
C ARG A 522 8.35 -40.23 7.46
N VAL A 523 9.05 -39.48 6.60
CA VAL A 523 9.61 -38.15 6.87
C VAL A 523 8.50 -37.12 6.78
#